data_9df1b3a9fbc432a380d9ddf54d55e5a9
#
_entry.id   9df1b3a9fbc432a380d9ddf54d55e5a9
#
_cell.length_a   1.000
_cell.length_b   1.000
_cell.length_c   1.000
_cell.angle_alpha   90.00
_cell.angle_beta   90.00
_cell.angle_gamma   90.00
#
_symmetry.space_group_name_H-M   'P 1'
#
loop_
_entity.id
_entity.type
_entity.pdbx_description
1 polymer ?
#
loop_
_entity_poly.entity_id
_entity_poly.type
_entity_poly.pdbx_seq_one_letter_code
_entity_poly.pdbx_strand_id
1 'polypeptide(L)'
;SRSQLLLVTDELWSHPRSVYTDIPETSNYLDHLGLLAKSLPSTIQQSLELRRHLGQRVVGHPVESWWLNQLPTIDMGDSSIPFSKIVKNAKLVIVAHNGTTIPENFSRGIPTLITWTSNWVEIRDEAKPIFAKLAEVGIFHEDPVSLAKHISAIWDNVDAWWESKEVVEARELFCSQYAKSVPRPRKFLRQIIVGKLTMGQQGDL
;
A
#
# COMPACT_ATOMS: atom_id res chain seq x y z
N SER A 1 -11.46 4.49 -18.54
CA SER A 1 -11.81 3.73 -17.32
C SER A 1 -10.54 3.24 -16.65
N ARG A 2 -10.50 3.28 -15.32
CA ARG A 2 -9.38 2.69 -14.56
C ARG A 2 -9.43 1.17 -14.72
N SER A 3 -8.33 0.54 -15.12
CA SER A 3 -8.30 -0.89 -15.42
C SER A 3 -7.09 -1.63 -14.81
N GLN A 4 -6.10 -0.90 -14.29
CA GLN A 4 -4.86 -1.47 -13.78
C GLN A 4 -4.97 -1.92 -12.32
N LEU A 5 -4.35 -3.07 -12.00
CA LEU A 5 -4.02 -3.50 -10.66
C LEU A 5 -2.56 -3.08 -10.38
N LEU A 6 -2.37 -2.09 -9.52
CA LEU A 6 -1.04 -1.55 -9.25
C LEU A 6 -0.45 -2.18 -7.99
N LEU A 7 0.63 -2.95 -8.11
CA LEU A 7 1.37 -3.52 -6.98
C LEU A 7 2.56 -2.62 -6.64
N VAL A 8 2.52 -1.98 -5.48
CA VAL A 8 3.59 -1.12 -4.95
C VAL A 8 4.46 -1.94 -4.01
N THR A 9 5.72 -2.13 -4.40
CA THR A 9 6.69 -2.91 -3.63
C THR A 9 7.64 -2.02 -2.84
N ASP A 10 8.24 -2.61 -1.81
CA ASP A 10 9.27 -1.96 -1.01
C ASP A 10 10.61 -1.89 -1.74
N GLU A 11 11.52 -1.10 -1.18
CA GLU A 11 12.93 -1.05 -1.58
C GLU A 11 13.64 -2.28 -1.05
N LEU A 12 14.04 -3.17 -1.96
CA LEU A 12 14.81 -4.37 -1.62
C LEU A 12 16.30 -4.07 -1.78
N TRP A 13 17.05 -4.22 -0.70
CA TRP A 13 18.49 -4.01 -0.66
C TRP A 13 19.23 -5.34 -0.73
N SER A 14 20.29 -5.41 -1.51
CA SER A 14 21.18 -6.56 -1.55
C SER A 14 22.07 -6.67 -0.29
N HIS A 15 22.16 -5.59 0.51
CA HIS A 15 22.92 -5.54 1.75
C HIS A 15 22.15 -4.80 2.84
N PRO A 16 22.35 -5.15 4.13
CA PRO A 16 21.79 -4.37 5.23
C PRO A 16 22.27 -2.92 5.16
N ARG A 17 21.35 -1.99 5.09
CA ARG A 17 21.65 -0.56 5.07
C ARG A 17 21.99 -0.03 6.46
N SER A 18 21.48 -0.67 7.48
CA SER A 18 21.72 -0.36 8.88
C SER A 18 21.36 -1.57 9.75
N VAL A 19 21.96 -1.68 10.92
CA VAL A 19 21.61 -2.72 11.92
C VAL A 19 20.18 -2.59 12.47
N TYR A 20 19.47 -1.51 12.13
CA TYR A 20 18.09 -1.24 12.57
C TYR A 20 17.07 -1.34 11.46
N THR A 21 17.46 -1.61 10.23
CA THR A 21 16.53 -1.91 9.16
C THR A 21 16.30 -3.41 9.15
N ASP A 22 15.12 -3.82 9.62
CA ASP A 22 14.63 -5.16 9.34
C ASP A 22 14.54 -5.30 7.83
N ILE A 23 15.55 -5.97 7.27
CA ILE A 23 15.47 -6.42 5.90
C ILE A 23 14.53 -7.62 5.99
N PRO A 24 13.33 -7.54 5.41
CA PRO A 24 12.58 -8.75 5.21
C PRO A 24 13.52 -9.71 4.49
N GLU A 25 13.56 -10.95 4.90
CA GLU A 25 14.25 -11.96 4.13
C GLU A 25 13.75 -11.81 2.71
N THR A 26 14.60 -11.25 1.84
CA THR A 26 14.19 -10.78 0.49
C THR A 26 13.48 -11.88 -0.29
N SER A 27 13.90 -13.14 -0.09
CA SER A 27 13.26 -14.30 -0.71
C SER A 27 11.81 -14.46 -0.23
N ASN A 28 11.56 -14.42 1.09
CA ASN A 28 10.22 -14.61 1.64
C ASN A 28 9.26 -13.49 1.21
N TYR A 29 9.75 -12.26 1.14
CA TYR A 29 8.97 -11.13 0.63
C TYR A 29 8.60 -11.31 -0.84
N LEU A 30 9.58 -11.65 -1.69
CA LEU A 30 9.35 -11.88 -3.11
C LEU A 30 8.44 -13.10 -3.32
N ASP A 31 8.65 -14.20 -2.58
CA ASP A 31 7.82 -15.40 -2.68
C ASP A 31 6.36 -15.12 -2.31
N HIS A 32 6.11 -14.30 -1.27
CA HIS A 32 4.77 -13.86 -0.91
C HIS A 32 4.10 -13.09 -2.06
N LEU A 33 4.79 -12.13 -2.66
CA LEU A 33 4.25 -11.35 -3.77
C LEU A 33 4.11 -12.18 -5.06
N GLY A 34 5.02 -13.10 -5.30
CA GLY A 34 4.95 -14.04 -6.43
C GLY A 34 3.76 -14.99 -6.28
N LEU A 35 3.52 -15.49 -5.06
CA LEU A 35 2.35 -16.33 -4.76
C LEU A 35 1.04 -15.54 -4.93
N LEU A 36 0.99 -14.29 -4.46
CA LEU A 36 -0.13 -13.39 -4.72
C LEU A 36 -0.41 -13.29 -6.23
N ALA A 37 0.61 -12.88 -7.01
CA ALA A 37 0.46 -12.66 -8.44
C ALA A 37 0.00 -13.91 -9.19
N LYS A 38 0.56 -15.08 -8.85
CA LYS A 38 0.16 -16.38 -9.44
C LYS A 38 -1.23 -16.84 -9.05
N SER A 39 -1.71 -16.44 -7.88
CA SER A 39 -3.04 -16.81 -7.36
C SER A 39 -4.16 -15.97 -7.96
N LEU A 40 -3.85 -14.87 -8.66
CA LEU A 40 -4.84 -14.07 -9.37
C LEU A 40 -5.35 -14.80 -10.62
N PRO A 41 -6.62 -14.64 -11.00
CA PRO A 41 -7.12 -15.05 -12.31
C PRO A 41 -6.30 -14.42 -13.45
N SER A 42 -6.13 -15.14 -14.55
CA SER A 42 -5.33 -14.69 -15.70
C SER A 42 -5.77 -13.33 -16.27
N THR A 43 -7.05 -13.04 -16.25
CA THR A 43 -7.62 -11.76 -16.69
C THR A 43 -7.17 -10.59 -15.80
N ILE A 44 -7.02 -10.82 -14.48
CA ILE A 44 -6.54 -9.81 -13.54
C ILE A 44 -5.01 -9.73 -13.59
N GLN A 45 -4.31 -10.86 -13.77
CA GLN A 45 -2.84 -10.87 -13.96
C GLN A 45 -2.41 -9.99 -15.14
N GLN A 46 -3.16 -9.99 -16.24
CA GLN A 46 -2.87 -9.15 -17.42
C GLN A 46 -2.99 -7.65 -17.15
N SER A 47 -3.69 -7.26 -16.09
CA SER A 47 -3.82 -5.87 -15.66
C SER A 47 -2.81 -5.48 -14.57
N LEU A 48 -1.97 -6.41 -14.12
CA LEU A 48 -1.01 -6.20 -13.05
C LEU A 48 0.19 -5.39 -13.54
N GLU A 49 0.36 -4.21 -12.97
CA GLU A 49 1.54 -3.35 -13.13
C GLU A 49 2.33 -3.32 -11.83
N LEU A 50 3.65 -3.51 -11.94
CA LEU A 50 4.56 -3.46 -10.80
C LEU A 50 5.14 -2.06 -10.63
N ARG A 51 4.86 -1.40 -9.50
CA ARG A 51 5.52 -0.17 -9.11
C ARG A 51 6.69 -0.46 -8.17
N ARG A 52 7.89 -0.48 -8.75
CA ARG A 52 9.14 -0.66 -8.00
C ARG A 52 9.58 0.64 -7.33
N HIS A 53 10.26 0.54 -6.21
CA HIS A 53 10.93 1.69 -5.60
C HIS A 53 12.07 2.20 -6.51
N LEU A 54 12.26 3.53 -6.59
CA LEU A 54 13.29 4.16 -7.43
C LEU A 54 14.71 3.68 -7.08
N GLY A 55 15.00 3.41 -5.82
CA GLY A 55 16.28 2.92 -5.33
C GLY A 55 16.69 1.56 -5.89
N GLN A 56 15.76 0.72 -6.30
CA GLN A 56 16.06 -0.61 -6.86
C GLN A 56 16.89 -0.57 -8.16
N ARG A 57 16.87 0.54 -8.90
CA ARG A 57 17.73 0.74 -10.07
C ARG A 57 19.21 0.89 -9.73
N VAL A 58 19.51 1.34 -8.51
CA VAL A 58 20.88 1.68 -8.09
C VAL A 58 21.60 0.49 -7.44
N VAL A 59 20.87 -0.46 -6.89
CA VAL A 59 21.42 -1.50 -5.98
C VAL A 59 21.70 -2.83 -6.66
N GLY A 60 21.42 -2.96 -7.98
CA GLY A 60 21.79 -4.16 -8.76
C GLY A 60 21.08 -5.46 -8.34
N HIS A 61 19.96 -5.37 -7.63
CA HIS A 61 19.21 -6.55 -7.23
C HIS A 61 18.48 -7.14 -8.45
N PRO A 62 18.54 -8.47 -8.69
CA PRO A 62 17.93 -9.13 -9.84
C PRO A 62 16.39 -9.26 -9.73
N VAL A 63 15.72 -8.31 -9.07
CA VAL A 63 14.26 -8.32 -8.83
C VAL A 63 13.49 -8.36 -10.13
N GLU A 64 13.96 -7.63 -11.16
CA GLU A 64 13.33 -7.64 -12.48
C GLU A 64 13.37 -9.02 -13.12
N SER A 65 14.56 -9.63 -13.16
CA SER A 65 14.71 -11.00 -13.69
C SER A 65 13.89 -12.01 -12.88
N TRP A 66 13.83 -11.83 -11.56
CA TRP A 66 13.01 -12.68 -10.70
C TRP A 66 11.53 -12.58 -11.08
N TRP A 67 10.97 -11.36 -11.22
CA TRP A 67 9.58 -11.16 -11.61
C TRP A 67 9.26 -11.72 -12.99
N LEU A 68 10.13 -11.48 -14.00
CA LEU A 68 9.94 -12.00 -15.34
C LEU A 68 9.99 -13.53 -15.40
N ASN A 69 10.75 -14.16 -14.49
CA ASN A 69 10.74 -15.62 -14.34
C ASN A 69 9.46 -16.14 -13.68
N GLN A 70 8.86 -15.39 -12.75
CA GLN A 70 7.61 -15.78 -12.08
C GLN A 70 6.38 -15.55 -12.95
N LEU A 71 6.34 -14.41 -13.63
CA LEU A 71 5.24 -13.98 -14.48
C LEU A 71 5.78 -13.23 -15.71
N PRO A 72 6.07 -13.95 -16.82
CA PRO A 72 6.73 -13.37 -18.00
C PRO A 72 5.98 -12.21 -18.66
N THR A 73 4.68 -12.11 -18.44
CA THR A 73 3.80 -11.07 -19.00
C THR A 73 3.56 -9.87 -18.08
N ILE A 74 4.24 -9.82 -16.91
CA ILE A 74 4.05 -8.73 -15.94
C ILE A 74 4.51 -7.40 -16.53
N ASP A 75 3.69 -6.37 -16.37
CA ASP A 75 4.12 -5.00 -16.66
C ASP A 75 5.03 -4.49 -15.54
N MET A 76 6.29 -4.26 -15.87
CA MET A 76 7.30 -3.81 -14.91
C MET A 76 7.19 -2.32 -14.58
N GLY A 77 6.26 -1.62 -15.18
CA GLY A 77 6.00 -0.20 -14.97
C GLY A 77 7.21 0.71 -15.16
N ASP A 78 6.99 1.96 -15.47
CA ASP A 78 8.06 2.97 -15.52
C ASP A 78 8.19 3.70 -14.19
N SER A 79 9.22 3.34 -13.41
CA SER A 79 9.49 3.98 -12.11
C SER A 79 9.88 5.47 -12.21
N SER A 80 10.19 6.00 -13.40
CA SER A 80 10.46 7.42 -13.61
C SER A 80 9.18 8.27 -13.60
N ILE A 81 8.03 7.67 -13.88
CA ILE A 81 6.75 8.36 -13.84
C ILE A 81 6.35 8.61 -12.37
N PRO A 82 5.98 9.84 -11.97
CA PRO A 82 5.52 10.10 -10.61
C PRO A 82 4.33 9.23 -10.22
N PHE A 83 4.34 8.69 -8.99
CA PHE A 83 3.26 7.85 -8.46
C PHE A 83 1.87 8.49 -8.60
N SER A 84 1.78 9.81 -8.35
CA SER A 84 0.54 10.58 -8.50
C SER A 84 -0.06 10.60 -9.91
N LYS A 85 0.72 10.24 -10.93
CA LYS A 85 0.24 10.08 -12.31
C LYS A 85 -0.21 8.65 -12.57
N ILE A 86 0.59 7.66 -12.14
CA ILE A 86 0.29 6.23 -12.35
C ILE A 86 -1.01 5.84 -11.63
N VAL A 87 -1.16 6.23 -10.38
CA VAL A 87 -2.30 5.87 -9.54
C VAL A 87 -3.66 6.34 -10.09
N LYS A 88 -3.67 7.31 -10.99
CA LYS A 88 -4.91 7.77 -11.66
C LYS A 88 -5.52 6.71 -12.58
N ASN A 89 -4.69 5.83 -13.12
CA ASN A 89 -5.11 4.74 -14.01
C ASN A 89 -5.39 3.44 -13.22
N ALA A 90 -4.98 3.39 -11.96
CA ALA A 90 -5.19 2.23 -11.12
C ALA A 90 -6.67 2.08 -10.75
N LYS A 91 -7.22 0.91 -10.99
CA LYS A 91 -8.52 0.49 -10.48
C LYS A 91 -8.42 0.11 -9.01
N LEU A 92 -7.31 -0.55 -8.66
CA LEU A 92 -7.00 -1.00 -7.30
C LEU A 92 -5.48 -0.94 -7.08
N VAL A 93 -5.06 -0.50 -5.92
CA VAL A 93 -3.65 -0.47 -5.51
C VAL A 93 -3.42 -1.52 -4.43
N ILE A 94 -2.35 -2.27 -4.54
CA ILE A 94 -1.84 -3.14 -3.48
C ILE A 94 -0.55 -2.52 -2.95
N VAL A 95 -0.48 -2.26 -1.65
CA VAL A 95 0.73 -1.77 -0.99
C VAL A 95 1.32 -2.90 -0.15
N ALA A 96 2.51 -3.32 -0.51
CA ALA A 96 3.20 -4.44 0.12
C ALA A 96 4.33 -3.98 1.06
N HIS A 97 4.16 -2.84 1.70
CA HIS A 97 5.12 -2.29 2.66
C HIS A 97 4.43 -1.33 3.63
N ASN A 98 5.02 -1.13 4.81
CA ASN A 98 4.55 -0.16 5.79
C ASN A 98 5.18 1.22 5.53
N GLY A 99 4.63 1.97 4.58
CA GLY A 99 5.15 3.28 4.19
C GLY A 99 4.07 4.33 3.99
N THR A 100 4.48 5.53 3.59
CA THR A 100 3.61 6.71 3.41
C THR A 100 2.55 6.53 2.32
N THR A 101 2.73 5.58 1.42
CA THR A 101 1.76 5.27 0.36
C THR A 101 0.38 4.91 0.92
N ILE A 102 0.31 4.22 2.06
CA ILE A 102 -0.96 3.83 2.69
C ILE A 102 -1.75 5.07 3.14
N PRO A 103 -1.24 5.92 4.06
CA PRO A 103 -1.97 7.10 4.50
C PRO A 103 -2.24 8.09 3.37
N GLU A 104 -1.34 8.22 2.38
CA GLU A 104 -1.56 9.07 1.22
C GLU A 104 -2.74 8.58 0.35
N ASN A 105 -2.81 7.28 0.09
CA ASN A 105 -3.90 6.70 -0.71
C ASN A 105 -5.24 6.80 0.03
N PHE A 106 -5.27 6.44 1.31
CA PHE A 106 -6.48 6.49 2.12
C PHE A 106 -7.03 7.91 2.22
N SER A 107 -6.18 8.90 2.51
CA SER A 107 -6.59 10.31 2.59
C SER A 107 -7.11 10.88 1.28
N ARG A 108 -6.75 10.25 0.15
CA ARG A 108 -7.17 10.65 -1.21
C ARG A 108 -8.33 9.79 -1.74
N GLY A 109 -8.84 8.86 -0.95
CA GLY A 109 -9.93 7.96 -1.37
C GLY A 109 -9.53 6.98 -2.49
N ILE A 110 -8.25 6.62 -2.60
CA ILE A 110 -7.76 5.69 -3.62
C ILE A 110 -7.98 4.26 -3.13
N PRO A 111 -8.71 3.40 -3.88
CA PRO A 111 -8.91 2.01 -3.52
C PRO A 111 -7.57 1.29 -3.30
N THR A 112 -7.33 0.83 -2.07
CA THR A 112 -6.03 0.31 -1.67
C THR A 112 -6.18 -0.89 -0.74
N LEU A 113 -5.48 -1.95 -1.08
CA LEU A 113 -5.28 -3.14 -0.25
C LEU A 113 -3.86 -3.11 0.33
N ILE A 114 -3.68 -3.75 1.46
CA ILE A 114 -2.41 -3.79 2.17
C ILE A 114 -2.06 -5.26 2.40
N THR A 115 -0.79 -5.62 2.15
CA THR A 115 -0.33 -6.97 2.45
C THR A 115 1.10 -6.99 2.96
N TRP A 116 1.30 -7.66 4.07
CA TRP A 116 2.58 -8.14 4.61
C TRP A 116 2.33 -9.18 5.67
N THR A 117 3.36 -9.90 6.08
CA THR A 117 3.29 -10.82 7.21
C THR A 117 3.91 -10.18 8.46
N SER A 118 3.49 -10.62 9.63
CA SER A 118 4.07 -10.22 10.92
C SER A 118 5.58 -10.53 11.02
N ASN A 119 6.11 -11.41 10.17
CA ASN A 119 7.54 -11.70 10.09
C ASN A 119 8.36 -10.53 9.50
N TRP A 120 7.73 -9.64 8.73
CA TRP A 120 8.45 -8.52 8.10
C TRP A 120 8.15 -7.17 8.75
N VAL A 121 6.90 -7.00 9.16
CA VAL A 121 6.42 -5.73 9.72
C VAL A 121 5.70 -6.01 11.03
N GLU A 122 6.34 -5.63 12.12
CA GLU A 122 5.69 -5.65 13.42
C GLU A 122 4.74 -4.46 13.56
N ILE A 123 3.48 -4.76 13.88
CA ILE A 123 2.47 -3.75 14.17
C ILE A 123 2.51 -3.45 15.66
N ARG A 124 2.73 -2.18 16.03
CA ARG A 124 2.70 -1.74 17.42
C ARG A 124 1.36 -2.07 18.07
N ASP A 125 1.35 -2.36 19.37
CA ASP A 125 0.15 -2.77 20.10
C ASP A 125 -0.99 -1.75 19.98
N GLU A 126 -0.68 -0.46 19.98
CA GLU A 126 -1.67 0.61 19.83
C GLU A 126 -2.34 0.63 18.45
N ALA A 127 -1.65 0.10 17.42
CA ALA A 127 -2.15 0.06 16.05
C ALA A 127 -2.92 -1.24 15.74
N LYS A 128 -2.68 -2.32 16.49
CA LYS A 128 -3.31 -3.63 16.25
C LYS A 128 -4.84 -3.57 16.13
N PRO A 129 -5.59 -2.84 16.97
CA PRO A 129 -7.05 -2.75 16.82
C PRO A 129 -7.48 -2.12 15.49
N ILE A 130 -6.71 -1.14 14.98
CA ILE A 130 -7.00 -0.48 13.70
C ILE A 130 -6.72 -1.44 12.54
N PHE A 131 -5.59 -2.15 12.56
CA PHE A 131 -5.28 -3.14 11.53
C PHE A 131 -6.23 -4.35 11.57
N ALA A 132 -6.72 -4.76 12.74
CA ALA A 132 -7.78 -5.75 12.85
C ALA A 132 -9.06 -5.29 12.14
N LYS A 133 -9.47 -4.02 12.31
CA LYS A 133 -10.60 -3.46 11.57
C LYS A 133 -10.37 -3.43 10.06
N LEU A 134 -9.17 -3.07 9.62
CA LEU A 134 -8.82 -3.12 8.19
C LEU A 134 -8.89 -4.56 7.65
N ALA A 135 -8.49 -5.55 8.44
CA ALA A 135 -8.57 -6.96 8.06
C ALA A 135 -10.03 -7.46 7.99
N GLU A 136 -10.88 -7.08 8.95
CA GLU A 136 -12.31 -7.45 8.96
C GLU A 136 -13.05 -7.01 7.68
N VAL A 137 -12.68 -5.85 7.13
CA VAL A 137 -13.32 -5.32 5.90
C VAL A 137 -12.56 -5.69 4.62
N GLY A 138 -11.52 -6.51 4.72
CA GLY A 138 -10.75 -6.99 3.59
C GLY A 138 -9.74 -5.98 3.01
N ILE A 139 -9.34 -4.96 3.76
CA ILE A 139 -8.28 -4.02 3.34
C ILE A 139 -6.89 -4.59 3.63
N PHE A 140 -6.69 -5.25 4.79
CA PHE A 140 -5.41 -5.80 5.20
C PHE A 140 -5.43 -7.33 5.16
N HIS A 141 -4.41 -7.94 4.55
CA HIS A 141 -4.23 -9.38 4.43
C HIS A 141 -2.79 -9.79 4.74
N GLU A 142 -2.62 -10.76 5.61
CA GLU A 142 -1.31 -11.41 5.83
C GLU A 142 -1.07 -12.59 4.88
N ASP A 143 -2.14 -13.22 4.36
CA ASP A 143 -2.05 -14.34 3.44
C ASP A 143 -2.27 -13.89 1.98
N PRO A 144 -1.30 -14.14 1.08
CA PRO A 144 -1.39 -13.69 -0.32
C PRO A 144 -2.47 -14.41 -1.12
N VAL A 145 -2.83 -15.65 -0.77
CA VAL A 145 -3.89 -16.40 -1.45
C VAL A 145 -5.26 -15.85 -1.05
N SER A 146 -5.44 -15.51 0.23
CA SER A 146 -6.64 -14.82 0.72
C SER A 146 -6.81 -13.48 0.04
N LEU A 147 -5.73 -12.71 -0.09
CA LEU A 147 -5.74 -11.43 -0.82
C LEU A 147 -6.16 -11.60 -2.29
N ALA A 148 -5.59 -12.58 -2.99
CA ALA A 148 -5.94 -12.85 -4.38
C ALA A 148 -7.44 -13.24 -4.55
N LYS A 149 -7.98 -14.03 -3.61
CA LYS A 149 -9.42 -14.36 -3.59
C LYS A 149 -10.27 -13.11 -3.37
N HIS A 150 -9.87 -12.24 -2.43
CA HIS A 150 -10.60 -11.00 -2.16
C HIS A 150 -10.57 -10.07 -3.38
N ILE A 151 -9.40 -9.88 -4.02
CA ILE A 151 -9.27 -9.11 -5.25
C ILE A 151 -10.23 -9.64 -6.32
N SER A 152 -10.26 -10.96 -6.52
CA SER A 152 -11.14 -11.60 -7.50
C SER A 152 -12.62 -11.34 -7.22
N ALA A 153 -13.01 -11.35 -5.95
CA ALA A 153 -14.40 -11.13 -5.54
C ALA A 153 -14.87 -9.68 -5.76
N ILE A 154 -13.98 -8.70 -5.56
CA ILE A 154 -14.33 -7.27 -5.68
C ILE A 154 -14.00 -6.69 -7.06
N TRP A 155 -13.28 -7.42 -7.93
CA TRP A 155 -12.70 -6.86 -9.16
C TRP A 155 -13.66 -6.11 -10.04
N ASP A 156 -14.87 -6.62 -10.22
CA ASP A 156 -15.86 -5.97 -11.07
C ASP A 156 -16.52 -4.76 -10.42
N ASN A 157 -16.50 -4.66 -9.10
CA ASN A 157 -17.17 -3.63 -8.30
C ASN A 157 -16.25 -2.99 -7.24
N VAL A 158 -14.98 -2.73 -7.57
CA VAL A 158 -14.00 -2.15 -6.62
C VAL A 158 -14.51 -0.86 -5.98
N ASP A 159 -15.10 0.04 -6.77
CA ASP A 159 -15.61 1.32 -6.25
C ASP A 159 -16.79 1.09 -5.27
N ALA A 160 -17.69 0.14 -5.54
CA ALA A 160 -18.79 -0.17 -4.64
C ALA A 160 -18.31 -0.79 -3.32
N TRP A 161 -17.31 -1.68 -3.36
CA TRP A 161 -16.67 -2.20 -2.15
C TRP A 161 -15.97 -1.08 -1.36
N TRP A 162 -15.20 -0.24 -2.05
CA TRP A 162 -14.40 0.82 -1.43
C TRP A 162 -15.27 1.89 -0.74
N GLU A 163 -16.47 2.15 -1.28
CA GLU A 163 -17.44 3.11 -0.74
C GLU A 163 -18.51 2.44 0.15
N SER A 164 -18.38 1.14 0.45
CA SER A 164 -19.25 0.50 1.44
C SER A 164 -19.03 1.11 2.83
N LYS A 165 -20.09 1.15 3.62
CA LYS A 165 -20.09 1.81 4.93
C LYS A 165 -18.96 1.29 5.84
N GLU A 166 -18.80 -0.02 5.89
CA GLU A 166 -17.84 -0.70 6.76
C GLU A 166 -16.40 -0.38 6.35
N VAL A 167 -16.12 -0.33 5.04
CA VAL A 167 -14.80 0.01 4.48
C VAL A 167 -14.49 1.49 4.73
N VAL A 168 -15.47 2.38 4.56
CA VAL A 168 -15.32 3.81 4.85
C VAL A 168 -15.00 4.04 6.32
N GLU A 169 -15.78 3.44 7.25
CA GLU A 169 -15.57 3.56 8.69
C GLU A 169 -14.16 3.05 9.11
N ALA A 170 -13.69 1.92 8.56
CA ALA A 170 -12.37 1.40 8.85
C ALA A 170 -11.24 2.33 8.34
N ARG A 171 -11.40 2.91 7.14
CA ARG A 171 -10.45 3.89 6.58
C ARG A 171 -10.43 5.19 7.38
N GLU A 172 -11.59 5.70 7.78
CA GLU A 172 -11.70 6.91 8.60
C GLU A 172 -11.04 6.72 9.96
N LEU A 173 -11.25 5.55 10.60
CA LEU A 173 -10.56 5.21 11.83
C LEU A 173 -9.03 5.26 11.65
N PHE A 174 -8.49 4.62 10.59
CA PHE A 174 -7.06 4.69 10.28
C PHE A 174 -6.60 6.13 10.02
N CYS A 175 -7.31 6.88 9.18
CA CYS A 175 -6.95 8.24 8.83
C CYS A 175 -6.99 9.19 10.02
N SER A 176 -7.90 9.00 10.97
CA SER A 176 -7.99 9.82 12.18
C SER A 176 -6.72 9.75 13.03
N GLN A 177 -5.97 8.65 12.96
CA GLN A 177 -4.73 8.44 13.71
C GLN A 177 -3.47 8.74 12.88
N TYR A 178 -3.43 8.29 11.61
CA TYR A 178 -2.20 8.23 10.82
C TYR A 178 -2.19 9.13 9.58
N ALA A 179 -3.34 9.66 9.16
CA ALA A 179 -3.47 10.45 7.94
C ALA A 179 -4.42 11.65 8.12
N LYS A 180 -4.42 12.25 9.30
CA LYS A 180 -5.31 13.39 9.60
C LYS A 180 -5.00 14.54 8.65
N SER A 181 -5.94 14.85 7.75
CA SER A 181 -5.86 16.03 6.91
C SER A 181 -6.31 17.27 7.66
N VAL A 182 -5.57 18.35 7.51
CA VAL A 182 -5.92 19.62 8.13
C VAL A 182 -6.42 20.58 7.05
N PRO A 183 -7.64 21.10 7.14
CA PRO A 183 -8.09 22.16 6.26
C PRO A 183 -7.12 23.35 6.33
N ARG A 184 -6.71 23.86 5.16
CA ARG A 184 -5.78 25.01 5.06
C ARG A 184 -4.46 24.80 5.81
N PRO A 185 -3.61 23.80 5.44
CA PRO A 185 -2.42 23.43 6.18
C PRO A 185 -1.43 24.57 6.39
N ARG A 186 -1.32 25.51 5.44
CA ARG A 186 -0.46 26.71 5.60
C ARG A 186 -0.94 27.61 6.75
N LYS A 187 -2.25 27.81 6.89
CA LYS A 187 -2.81 28.60 8.00
C LYS A 187 -2.60 27.90 9.34
N PHE A 188 -2.82 26.59 9.36
CA PHE A 188 -2.62 25.76 10.53
C PHE A 188 -1.15 25.78 11.02
N LEU A 189 -0.19 25.54 10.09
CA LEU A 189 1.23 25.62 10.41
C LEU A 189 1.63 27.01 10.94
N ARG A 190 1.13 28.07 10.30
CA ARG A 190 1.38 29.45 10.78
C ARG A 190 0.87 29.65 12.21
N GLN A 191 -0.29 29.12 12.56
CA GLN A 191 -0.87 29.22 13.89
C GLN A 191 -0.02 28.47 14.94
N ILE A 192 0.51 27.30 14.60
CA ILE A 192 1.45 26.56 15.46
C ILE A 192 2.74 27.36 15.66
N ILE A 193 3.37 27.83 14.57
CA ILE A 193 4.64 28.58 14.61
C ILE A 193 4.53 29.85 15.46
N VAL A 194 3.39 30.55 15.42
CA VAL A 194 3.17 31.76 16.24
C VAL A 194 2.62 31.45 17.64
N GLY A 195 2.61 30.20 18.08
CA GLY A 195 2.20 29.78 19.41
C GLY A 195 0.70 29.93 19.71
N LYS A 196 -0.14 30.08 18.68
CA LYS A 196 -1.60 30.22 18.83
C LYS A 196 -2.35 28.91 19.00
N LEU A 197 -1.70 27.77 18.69
CA LEU A 197 -2.24 26.43 18.85
C LEU A 197 -1.17 25.53 19.47
N THR A 198 -1.56 24.78 20.49
CA THR A 198 -0.75 23.67 21.01
C THR A 198 -1.12 22.38 20.27
N MET A 199 -0.19 21.45 20.15
CA MET A 199 -0.38 20.18 19.43
C MET A 199 -1.54 19.31 19.96
N GLY A 200 -2.08 19.63 21.16
CA GLY A 200 -3.21 18.91 21.77
C GLY A 200 -4.60 19.47 21.46
N GLN A 201 -4.72 20.63 20.81
CA GLN A 201 -6.02 21.27 20.50
C GLN A 201 -6.57 20.90 19.11
N GLN A 202 -6.27 19.70 18.63
CA GLN A 202 -6.66 19.25 17.28
C GLN A 202 -8.08 18.65 17.20
N GLY A 203 -8.88 18.74 18.27
CA GLY A 203 -10.20 18.09 18.35
C GLY A 203 -11.36 18.85 17.70
N ASP A 204 -11.26 20.17 17.52
CA ASP A 204 -12.42 21.03 17.23
C ASP A 204 -12.24 21.99 16.02
N LEU A 205 -11.61 21.55 14.93
CA LEU A 205 -11.53 22.37 13.72
C LEU A 205 -11.93 21.60 12.45
#